data_3f72bdefb9e2a718354086a37d380d91
#
_entry.id   3f72bdefb9e2a718354086a37d380d91
#
_cell.length_a   1.000
_cell.length_b   1.000
_cell.length_c   1.000
_cell.angle_alpha   90.00
_cell.angle_beta   90.00
_cell.angle_gamma   90.00
#
_symmetry.space_group_name_H-M   'P 1'
#
loop_
_entity.id
_entity.type
_entity.pdbx_description
1 polymer ?
#
loop_
_entity_poly.entity_id
_entity_poly.type
_entity_poly.pdbx_seq_one_letter_code
_entity_poly.pdbx_strand_id
1 'polypeptide(L)'
;RLIRRQRQMCIRDRRWVGNEKGLGRETEWNATVLTPGIYARSAENNKRLGVFSKAADLGSRKMLEKATELFWYPSEVDVSIRPGWFYHEAEDSKVKSLKHLSDIYFRSVGYNSVLLLNIPPDRKGLISEADVNRLKEFAAYRQQIFADNRVKKGRNYWNATSGSEAVYSLKPKSEINVVMLQEDITKGQRVEAFTAGKRSIRLYPIVVPLPTSFQ
;
A
#
# COMPACT_ATOMS: atom_id res chain seq x y z
N ARG A 1 28.06 -14.45 1.29
CA ARG A 1 26.77 -14.59 2.03
C ARG A 1 26.24 -13.28 2.62
N LEU A 2 27.11 -12.42 3.15
CA LEU A 2 26.73 -11.10 3.69
C LEU A 2 26.18 -10.15 2.60
N ILE A 3 26.81 -10.09 1.44
CA ILE A 3 26.37 -9.26 0.30
C ILE A 3 25.00 -9.69 -0.21
N ARG A 4 24.68 -10.99 -0.21
CA ARG A 4 23.38 -11.51 -0.62
C ARG A 4 22.27 -11.15 0.37
N ARG A 5 22.58 -11.12 1.68
CA ARG A 5 21.64 -10.67 2.73
C ARG A 5 21.41 -9.16 2.65
N GLN A 6 22.45 -8.36 2.41
CA GLN A 6 22.31 -6.91 2.21
C GLN A 6 21.49 -6.56 0.97
N ARG A 7 21.67 -7.27 -0.17
CA ARG A 7 20.80 -7.10 -1.35
C ARG A 7 19.35 -7.47 -1.05
N GLN A 8 19.09 -8.52 -0.29
CA GLN A 8 17.73 -8.88 0.10
C GLN A 8 17.11 -7.86 1.06
N MET A 9 17.89 -7.22 1.92
CA MET A 9 17.41 -6.12 2.77
C MET A 9 17.06 -4.90 1.92
N CYS A 10 17.91 -4.47 1.01
CA CYS A 10 17.64 -3.31 0.14
C CYS A 10 16.40 -3.47 -0.74
N ILE A 11 16.12 -4.69 -1.25
CA ILE A 11 14.91 -4.99 -2.05
C ILE A 11 13.65 -4.98 -1.18
N ARG A 12 13.77 -5.20 0.13
CA ARG A 12 12.66 -5.27 1.09
C ARG A 12 12.53 -4.02 1.97
N ASP A 13 13.43 -3.07 1.82
CA ASP A 13 13.35 -1.83 2.57
C ASP A 13 12.04 -1.11 2.29
N ARG A 14 11.41 -0.65 3.36
CA ARG A 14 10.15 0.08 3.33
C ARG A 14 10.32 1.40 4.05
N ARG A 15 9.65 2.38 3.53
CA ARG A 15 9.65 3.73 4.08
C ARG A 15 8.44 3.91 4.99
N TRP A 16 8.69 4.05 6.27
CA TRP A 16 7.63 4.30 7.23
C TRP A 16 6.93 5.64 6.97
N VAL A 17 5.60 5.63 6.93
CA VAL A 17 4.79 6.83 6.68
C VAL A 17 4.72 7.78 7.86
N GLY A 18 5.19 7.39 9.05
CA GLY A 18 5.30 8.26 10.23
C GLY A 18 4.07 8.26 11.14
N ASN A 19 3.16 7.31 11.00
CA ASN A 19 2.07 7.11 11.94
C ASN A 19 1.79 5.61 12.14
N GLU A 20 1.20 5.27 13.27
CA GLU A 20 0.81 3.91 13.67
C GLU A 20 -0.72 3.71 13.62
N LYS A 21 -1.39 4.48 12.75
CA LYS A 21 -2.85 4.48 12.65
C LYS A 21 -3.38 3.62 11.51
N GLY A 22 -2.51 3.02 10.73
CA GLY A 22 -2.90 2.28 9.54
C GLY A 22 -3.27 3.20 8.36
N LEU A 23 -2.74 4.41 8.30
CA LEU A 23 -3.10 5.41 7.30
C LEU A 23 -1.92 5.74 6.39
N GLY A 24 -2.05 5.39 5.11
CA GLY A 24 -1.14 5.81 4.04
C GLY A 24 -1.41 7.25 3.59
N ARG A 25 -0.52 7.76 2.76
CA ARG A 25 -0.72 9.01 2.04
C ARG A 25 -1.57 8.76 0.80
N GLU A 26 -2.38 9.71 0.44
CA GLU A 26 -3.23 9.61 -0.76
C GLU A 26 -2.42 9.55 -2.06
N THR A 27 -1.24 10.12 -2.08
CA THR A 27 -0.34 10.16 -3.25
C THR A 27 0.99 9.50 -2.88
N GLU A 28 1.04 8.17 -2.94
CA GLU A 28 2.28 7.44 -2.68
C GLU A 28 2.88 6.87 -3.95
N TRP A 29 4.14 7.17 -4.15
CA TRP A 29 4.95 6.62 -5.21
C TRP A 29 5.99 5.65 -4.64
N ASN A 30 6.24 4.57 -5.36
CA ASN A 30 7.22 3.57 -4.94
C ASN A 30 8.66 4.00 -5.27
N ALA A 31 8.83 4.82 -6.30
CA ALA A 31 10.11 5.49 -6.58
C ALA A 31 10.05 6.91 -6.02
N THR A 32 10.99 7.26 -5.15
CA THR A 32 11.04 8.54 -4.44
C THR A 32 12.44 9.13 -4.45
N VAL A 33 12.53 10.38 -4.06
CA VAL A 33 13.82 11.09 -3.87
C VAL A 33 14.53 10.69 -2.56
N LEU A 34 13.84 10.00 -1.66
CA LEU A 34 14.37 9.58 -0.37
C LEU A 34 15.31 8.40 -0.55
N THR A 35 16.59 8.56 -0.21
CA THR A 35 17.57 7.48 -0.22
C THR A 35 17.23 6.44 0.85
N PRO A 36 17.10 5.14 0.48
CA PRO A 36 16.80 4.07 1.43
C PRO A 36 17.88 3.85 2.47
N GLY A 37 17.47 3.32 3.64
CA GLY A 37 18.36 2.86 4.69
C GLY A 37 18.60 3.88 5.79
N ILE A 38 19.30 3.41 6.82
CA ILE A 38 19.63 4.17 8.04
C ILE A 38 21.12 4.54 8.14
N TYR A 39 21.90 4.26 7.11
CA TYR A 39 23.32 4.53 7.09
C TYR A 39 23.62 6.04 7.01
N ALA A 40 24.76 6.45 7.57
CA ALA A 40 25.17 7.85 7.63
C ALA A 40 25.09 8.55 6.26
N ARG A 41 25.55 7.87 5.20
CA ARG A 41 25.52 8.40 3.83
C ARG A 41 24.09 8.68 3.33
N SER A 42 23.13 7.79 3.58
CA SER A 42 21.73 8.00 3.18
C SER A 42 21.12 9.14 4.00
N ALA A 43 21.36 9.20 5.30
CA ALA A 43 20.87 10.26 6.17
C ALA A 43 21.44 11.63 5.77
N GLU A 44 22.72 11.70 5.44
CA GLU A 44 23.39 12.91 4.96
C GLU A 44 22.81 13.38 3.62
N ASN A 45 22.65 12.47 2.65
CA ASN A 45 22.04 12.78 1.37
C ASN A 45 20.60 13.29 1.51
N ASN A 46 19.79 12.62 2.31
CA ASN A 46 18.42 13.02 2.58
C ASN A 46 18.35 14.39 3.26
N LYS A 47 19.24 14.67 4.21
CA LYS A 47 19.36 15.97 4.86
C LYS A 47 19.75 17.08 3.86
N ARG A 48 20.70 16.80 2.98
CA ARG A 48 21.13 17.73 1.93
C ARG A 48 19.98 18.07 0.98
N LEU A 49 19.13 17.11 0.66
CA LEU A 49 17.95 17.29 -0.19
C LEU A 49 16.72 17.85 0.56
N GLY A 50 16.82 17.98 1.88
CA GLY A 50 15.68 18.41 2.70
C GLY A 50 14.52 17.41 2.73
N VAL A 51 14.79 16.10 2.57
CA VAL A 51 13.79 15.04 2.43
C VAL A 51 13.71 14.21 3.69
N PHE A 52 12.49 13.93 4.14
CA PHE A 52 12.21 13.11 5.32
C PHE A 52 11.17 12.04 5.01
N SER A 53 11.30 10.86 5.59
CA SER A 53 10.36 9.75 5.39
C SER A 53 8.91 10.10 5.74
N LYS A 54 8.72 11.02 6.67
CA LYS A 54 7.41 11.51 7.13
C LYS A 54 6.85 12.68 6.30
N ALA A 55 7.60 13.20 5.34
CA ALA A 55 7.14 14.32 4.53
C ALA A 55 5.88 13.93 3.74
N ALA A 56 4.87 14.80 3.77
CA ALA A 56 3.58 14.54 3.14
C ALA A 56 3.63 14.54 1.61
N ASP A 57 4.63 15.17 1.03
CA ASP A 57 4.77 15.38 -0.41
C ASP A 57 5.79 14.46 -1.10
N LEU A 58 6.32 13.44 -0.41
CA LEU A 58 7.32 12.52 -0.97
C LEU A 58 6.88 11.84 -2.28
N GLY A 59 5.58 11.65 -2.47
CA GLY A 59 5.00 11.13 -3.69
C GLY A 59 4.54 12.20 -4.67
N SER A 60 4.78 13.48 -4.40
CA SER A 60 4.33 14.54 -5.28
C SER A 60 5.22 14.69 -6.50
N ARG A 61 4.65 15.04 -7.64
CA ARG A 61 5.40 15.37 -8.87
C ARG A 61 6.37 16.52 -8.64
N LYS A 62 5.96 17.55 -7.89
CA LYS A 62 6.81 18.70 -7.54
C LYS A 62 8.12 18.28 -6.85
N MET A 63 8.06 17.25 -6.00
CA MET A 63 9.25 16.72 -5.35
C MET A 63 10.09 15.90 -6.34
N LEU A 64 9.44 15.09 -7.18
CA LEU A 64 10.11 14.22 -8.15
C LEU A 64 10.78 15.02 -9.28
N GLU A 65 10.18 16.11 -9.73
CA GLU A 65 10.75 16.97 -10.79
C GLU A 65 12.10 17.60 -10.42
N LYS A 66 12.34 17.80 -9.12
CA LYS A 66 13.61 18.33 -8.61
C LYS A 66 14.66 17.28 -8.32
N ALA A 67 14.32 16.01 -8.51
CA ALA A 67 15.22 14.92 -8.19
C ALA A 67 16.24 14.69 -9.29
N THR A 68 17.49 14.55 -8.92
CA THR A 68 18.56 14.07 -9.80
C THR A 68 18.62 12.56 -9.85
N GLU A 69 18.08 11.89 -8.84
CA GLU A 69 18.09 10.43 -8.69
C GLU A 69 16.82 9.97 -7.97
N LEU A 70 16.27 8.83 -8.37
CA LEU A 70 15.13 8.20 -7.74
C LEU A 70 15.50 6.82 -7.21
N PHE A 71 14.92 6.48 -6.06
CA PHE A 71 15.13 5.21 -5.38
C PHE A 71 13.83 4.46 -5.25
N TRP A 72 13.88 3.15 -5.47
CA TRP A 72 12.77 2.26 -5.14
C TRP A 72 12.64 2.10 -3.63
N TYR A 73 11.68 2.78 -3.05
CA TYR A 73 11.48 2.82 -1.61
C TYR A 73 9.98 2.90 -1.26
N PRO A 74 9.25 1.79 -1.44
CA PRO A 74 7.81 1.75 -1.17
C PRO A 74 7.47 2.13 0.26
N SER A 75 6.32 2.76 0.44
CA SER A 75 5.84 3.14 1.77
C SER A 75 5.32 1.95 2.55
N GLU A 76 5.51 1.97 3.87
CA GLU A 76 4.94 1.05 4.83
C GLU A 76 4.06 1.79 5.82
N VAL A 77 2.89 1.24 6.01
CA VAL A 77 1.91 1.66 7.01
C VAL A 77 1.83 0.58 8.05
N ASP A 78 2.07 0.91 9.30
CA ASP A 78 1.98 -0.02 10.40
C ASP A 78 0.81 0.31 11.33
N VAL A 79 0.27 -0.74 11.94
CA VAL A 79 -0.81 -0.66 12.91
C VAL A 79 -0.95 -1.98 13.65
N SER A 80 -1.32 -1.94 14.91
CA SER A 80 -1.65 -3.16 15.65
C SER A 80 -3.13 -3.52 15.47
N ILE A 81 -3.43 -4.82 15.43
CA ILE A 81 -4.81 -5.33 15.47
C ILE A 81 -5.50 -5.00 16.82
N ARG A 82 -4.73 -4.77 17.86
CA ARG A 82 -5.14 -4.45 19.22
C ARG A 82 -4.93 -2.96 19.53
N PRO A 83 -5.41 -2.46 20.69
CA PRO A 83 -5.16 -1.06 21.10
C PRO A 83 -3.67 -0.74 21.23
N GLY A 84 -2.85 -1.68 21.73
CA GLY A 84 -1.41 -1.55 21.89
C GLY A 84 -0.62 -2.54 21.01
N TRP A 85 0.71 -2.47 21.12
CA TRP A 85 1.64 -3.33 20.35
C TRP A 85 1.88 -4.69 20.98
N PHE A 86 1.50 -4.88 22.25
CA PHE A 86 1.69 -6.11 23.01
C PHE A 86 0.36 -6.74 23.36
N TYR A 87 0.41 -8.03 23.66
CA TYR A 87 -0.76 -8.82 24.06
C TYR A 87 -1.17 -8.52 25.50
N HIS A 88 -2.46 -8.25 25.69
CA HIS A 88 -3.12 -8.19 26.98
C HIS A 88 -4.45 -8.92 26.88
N GLU A 89 -4.66 -9.93 27.75
CA GLU A 89 -5.88 -10.75 27.74
C GLU A 89 -7.15 -9.93 27.93
N ALA A 90 -7.10 -8.94 28.82
CA ALA A 90 -8.21 -8.01 29.08
C ALA A 90 -8.61 -7.16 27.83
N GLU A 91 -7.85 -7.23 26.77
CA GLU A 91 -8.09 -6.52 25.50
C GLU A 91 -8.65 -7.40 24.39
N ASP A 92 -8.97 -8.67 24.64
CA ASP A 92 -9.52 -9.58 23.62
C ASP A 92 -10.83 -9.03 23.03
N SER A 93 -11.65 -8.37 23.83
CA SER A 93 -12.86 -7.68 23.36
C SER A 93 -12.60 -6.40 22.57
N LYS A 94 -11.37 -5.87 22.59
CA LYS A 94 -10.97 -4.61 21.94
C LYS A 94 -10.23 -4.83 20.62
N VAL A 95 -10.14 -6.06 20.13
CA VAL A 95 -9.60 -6.37 18.80
C VAL A 95 -10.35 -5.55 17.75
N LYS A 96 -9.63 -4.89 16.86
CA LYS A 96 -10.22 -4.02 15.83
C LYS A 96 -11.33 -4.73 15.06
N SER A 97 -12.45 -4.05 14.86
CA SER A 97 -13.60 -4.60 14.13
C SER A 97 -13.25 -4.87 12.66
N LEU A 98 -14.02 -5.75 12.02
CA LEU A 98 -13.90 -6.01 10.59
C LEU A 98 -13.98 -4.73 9.76
N LYS A 99 -14.93 -3.83 10.10
CA LYS A 99 -15.05 -2.53 9.44
C LYS A 99 -13.78 -1.71 9.58
N HIS A 100 -13.19 -1.64 10.76
CA HIS A 100 -11.97 -0.88 11.01
C HIS A 100 -10.78 -1.45 10.23
N LEU A 101 -10.59 -2.79 10.20
CA LEU A 101 -9.55 -3.43 9.41
C LEU A 101 -9.75 -3.21 7.90
N SER A 102 -10.99 -3.17 7.45
CA SER A 102 -11.31 -2.86 6.04
C SER A 102 -10.98 -1.41 5.70
N ASP A 103 -11.31 -0.47 6.57
CA ASP A 103 -10.95 0.94 6.40
C ASP A 103 -9.41 1.11 6.34
N ILE A 104 -8.68 0.43 7.24
CA ILE A 104 -7.22 0.40 7.22
C ILE A 104 -6.70 -0.15 5.90
N TYR A 105 -7.26 -1.27 5.41
CA TYR A 105 -6.84 -1.88 4.15
C TYR A 105 -6.99 -0.92 2.97
N PHE A 106 -8.12 -0.28 2.83
CA PHE A 106 -8.36 0.65 1.72
C PHE A 106 -7.54 1.94 1.85
N ARG A 107 -7.21 2.38 3.06
CA ARG A 107 -6.41 3.59 3.30
C ARG A 107 -4.91 3.33 3.44
N SER A 108 -4.47 2.11 3.32
CA SER A 108 -3.05 1.72 3.28
C SER A 108 -2.72 1.06 1.94
N VAL A 109 -3.16 -0.16 1.75
CA VAL A 109 -2.97 -0.92 0.50
C VAL A 109 -3.66 -0.22 -0.67
N GLY A 110 -4.86 0.30 -0.46
CA GLY A 110 -5.57 1.10 -1.46
C GLY A 110 -4.88 2.41 -1.82
N TYR A 111 -3.98 2.91 -0.98
CA TYR A 111 -3.13 4.08 -1.24
C TYR A 111 -1.70 3.72 -1.63
N ASN A 112 -1.52 2.54 -2.22
CA ASN A 112 -0.22 2.08 -2.73
C ASN A 112 0.86 1.91 -1.65
N SER A 113 0.46 1.59 -0.42
CA SER A 113 1.37 1.31 0.69
C SER A 113 1.35 -0.15 1.09
N VAL A 114 2.45 -0.65 1.62
CA VAL A 114 2.48 -1.97 2.27
C VAL A 114 1.85 -1.84 3.65
N LEU A 115 0.91 -2.72 3.98
CA LEU A 115 0.33 -2.79 5.33
C LEU A 115 1.12 -3.80 6.18
N LEU A 116 1.72 -3.30 7.26
CA LEU A 116 2.26 -4.11 8.35
C LEU A 116 1.24 -4.15 9.49
N LEU A 117 0.52 -5.25 9.61
CA LEU A 117 -0.44 -5.46 10.67
C LEU A 117 0.23 -6.26 11.80
N ASN A 118 0.45 -5.61 12.93
CA ASN A 118 0.99 -6.28 14.12
C ASN A 118 -0.08 -7.14 14.78
N ILE A 119 0.26 -8.38 15.06
CA ILE A 119 -0.55 -9.38 15.74
C ILE A 119 0.30 -9.93 16.87
N PRO A 120 0.18 -9.38 18.09
CA PRO A 120 1.05 -9.76 19.18
C PRO A 120 0.76 -11.19 19.69
N PRO A 121 1.78 -12.02 19.88
CA PRO A 121 1.60 -13.34 20.49
C PRO A 121 1.23 -13.21 21.95
N ASP A 122 0.48 -14.18 22.47
CA ASP A 122 0.19 -14.35 23.88
C ASP A 122 1.43 -14.78 24.68
N ARG A 123 1.27 -14.99 26.00
CA ARG A 123 2.37 -15.44 26.87
C ARG A 123 2.88 -16.86 26.56
N LYS A 124 2.14 -17.64 25.78
CA LYS A 124 2.53 -18.98 25.31
C LYS A 124 3.21 -18.93 23.95
N GLY A 125 3.36 -17.75 23.35
CA GLY A 125 3.90 -17.57 22.02
C GLY A 125 2.91 -17.88 20.88
N LEU A 126 1.61 -17.98 21.18
CA LEU A 126 0.55 -18.26 20.22
C LEU A 126 -0.25 -17.00 19.91
N ILE A 127 -0.85 -16.95 18.73
CA ILE A 127 -1.82 -15.90 18.38
C ILE A 127 -3.13 -16.24 19.10
N SER A 128 -3.70 -15.26 19.81
CA SER A 128 -4.95 -15.44 20.54
C SER A 128 -6.11 -15.78 19.61
N GLU A 129 -7.08 -16.53 20.11
CA GLU A 129 -8.25 -16.96 19.33
C GLU A 129 -9.07 -15.75 18.83
N ALA A 130 -9.16 -14.70 19.62
CA ALA A 130 -9.84 -13.45 19.23
C ALA A 130 -9.21 -12.82 18.00
N ASP A 131 -7.87 -12.77 17.93
CA ASP A 131 -7.13 -12.24 16.78
C ASP A 131 -7.27 -13.16 15.56
N VAL A 132 -7.15 -14.48 15.75
CA VAL A 132 -7.31 -15.50 14.68
C VAL A 132 -8.69 -15.39 14.03
N ASN A 133 -9.74 -15.30 14.84
CA ASN A 133 -11.10 -15.20 14.33
C ASN A 133 -11.29 -13.91 13.54
N ARG A 134 -10.80 -12.79 14.04
CA ARG A 134 -10.85 -11.51 13.32
C ARG A 134 -10.09 -11.54 12.01
N LEU A 135 -8.92 -12.16 11.97
CA LEU A 135 -8.13 -12.31 10.74
C LEU A 135 -8.85 -13.20 9.70
N LYS A 136 -9.51 -14.28 10.14
CA LYS A 136 -10.31 -15.13 9.26
C LYS A 136 -11.49 -14.36 8.65
N GLU A 137 -12.22 -13.59 9.47
CA GLU A 137 -13.31 -12.72 8.99
C GLU A 137 -12.80 -11.68 7.98
N PHE A 138 -11.68 -11.04 8.27
CA PHE A 138 -11.08 -10.05 7.37
C PHE A 138 -10.61 -10.67 6.06
N ALA A 139 -10.00 -11.86 6.12
CA ALA A 139 -9.58 -12.59 4.92
C ALA A 139 -10.78 -12.97 4.04
N ALA A 140 -11.84 -13.51 4.64
CA ALA A 140 -13.07 -13.88 3.94
C ALA A 140 -13.74 -12.66 3.30
N TYR A 141 -13.85 -11.56 4.03
CA TYR A 141 -14.41 -10.29 3.52
C TYR A 141 -13.62 -9.77 2.31
N ARG A 142 -12.30 -9.74 2.41
CA ARG A 142 -11.43 -9.32 1.31
C ARG A 142 -11.57 -10.23 0.08
N GLN A 143 -11.61 -11.54 0.29
CA GLN A 143 -11.86 -12.48 -0.81
C GLN A 143 -13.21 -12.22 -1.47
N GLN A 144 -14.26 -11.99 -0.70
CA GLN A 144 -15.59 -11.71 -1.22
C GLN A 144 -15.65 -10.43 -2.06
N ILE A 145 -15.01 -9.35 -1.62
CA ILE A 145 -14.98 -8.08 -2.36
C ILE A 145 -14.37 -8.25 -3.75
N PHE A 146 -13.32 -9.05 -3.87
CA PHE A 146 -12.59 -9.22 -5.12
C PHE A 146 -12.90 -10.54 -5.86
N ALA A 147 -13.87 -11.33 -5.39
CA ALA A 147 -14.18 -12.64 -5.95
C ALA A 147 -14.77 -12.57 -7.38
N ASP A 148 -15.55 -11.56 -7.67
CA ASP A 148 -16.25 -11.44 -8.95
C ASP A 148 -15.90 -10.13 -9.67
N ASN A 149 -15.07 -10.26 -10.69
CA ASN A 149 -14.80 -9.14 -11.58
C ASN A 149 -16.04 -8.87 -12.44
N ARG A 150 -16.66 -7.71 -12.26
CA ARG A 150 -17.86 -7.27 -12.97
C ARG A 150 -17.59 -6.80 -14.40
N VAL A 151 -16.34 -6.52 -14.74
CA VAL A 151 -15.96 -6.20 -16.11
C VAL A 151 -16.14 -7.45 -16.97
N LYS A 152 -16.83 -7.34 -18.12
CA LYS A 152 -16.96 -8.44 -19.08
C LYS A 152 -15.57 -8.91 -19.52
N LYS A 153 -15.45 -10.22 -19.79
CA LYS A 153 -14.23 -10.79 -20.37
C LYS A 153 -13.85 -10.03 -21.64
N GLY A 154 -12.59 -9.67 -21.75
CA GLY A 154 -12.06 -8.91 -22.86
C GLY A 154 -10.74 -8.24 -22.48
N ARG A 155 -10.36 -7.22 -23.23
CA ARG A 155 -9.16 -6.44 -22.95
C ARG A 155 -9.40 -5.62 -21.69
N ASN A 156 -8.72 -5.96 -20.61
CA ASN A 156 -8.84 -5.30 -19.31
C ASN A 156 -7.64 -4.38 -19.00
N TYR A 157 -6.89 -4.00 -20.00
CA TYR A 157 -5.79 -3.05 -19.91
C TYR A 157 -5.83 -2.10 -21.10
N TRP A 158 -5.26 -0.90 -20.91
CA TRP A 158 -5.07 0.06 -21.99
C TRP A 158 -3.77 0.85 -21.79
N ASN A 159 -3.25 1.38 -22.89
CA ASN A 159 -2.18 2.35 -22.84
C ASN A 159 -2.82 3.73 -22.77
N ALA A 160 -2.54 4.44 -21.69
CA ALA A 160 -3.11 5.75 -21.42
C ALA A 160 -2.09 6.86 -21.72
N THR A 161 -2.58 7.94 -22.33
CA THR A 161 -1.93 9.25 -22.36
C THR A 161 -2.76 10.23 -21.55
N SER A 162 -2.24 11.42 -21.25
CA SER A 162 -3.00 12.44 -20.52
C SER A 162 -4.34 12.70 -21.20
N GLY A 163 -5.42 12.66 -20.42
CA GLY A 163 -6.79 12.85 -20.92
C GLY A 163 -7.38 11.67 -21.70
N SER A 164 -6.68 10.54 -21.77
CA SER A 164 -7.26 9.37 -22.45
C SER A 164 -8.36 8.71 -21.61
N GLU A 165 -9.35 8.15 -22.29
CA GLU A 165 -10.50 7.46 -21.69
C GLU A 165 -10.52 5.99 -22.13
N ALA A 166 -10.91 5.11 -21.20
CA ALA A 166 -11.19 3.72 -21.50
C ALA A 166 -12.59 3.35 -21.00
N VAL A 167 -13.38 2.72 -21.87
CA VAL A 167 -14.75 2.31 -21.55
C VAL A 167 -14.80 0.79 -21.40
N TYR A 168 -15.27 0.34 -20.25
CA TYR A 168 -15.45 -1.08 -19.95
C TYR A 168 -16.91 -1.43 -19.77
N SER A 169 -17.36 -2.42 -20.51
CA SER A 169 -18.72 -2.95 -20.37
C SER A 169 -18.81 -3.86 -19.15
N LEU A 170 -19.81 -3.65 -18.34
CA LEU A 170 -20.10 -4.48 -17.17
C LEU A 170 -21.04 -5.63 -17.52
N LYS A 171 -21.02 -6.68 -16.71
CA LYS A 171 -22.04 -7.72 -16.72
C LYS A 171 -23.42 -7.09 -16.45
N PRO A 172 -24.50 -7.58 -17.06
CA PRO A 172 -25.86 -7.06 -16.83
C PRO A 172 -26.22 -7.03 -15.34
N LYS A 173 -26.97 -6.02 -14.93
CA LYS A 173 -27.43 -5.83 -13.53
C LYS A 173 -26.28 -5.80 -12.50
N SER A 174 -25.11 -5.29 -12.89
CA SER A 174 -23.97 -5.15 -11.96
C SER A 174 -24.08 -3.88 -11.16
N GLU A 175 -23.92 -4.01 -9.85
CA GLU A 175 -23.62 -2.92 -8.94
C GLU A 175 -22.14 -2.93 -8.64
N ILE A 176 -21.50 -1.76 -8.62
CA ILE A 176 -20.08 -1.59 -8.34
C ILE A 176 -19.91 -0.67 -7.14
N ASN A 177 -19.19 -1.14 -6.16
CA ASN A 177 -18.81 -0.37 -4.99
C ASN A 177 -17.28 -0.24 -4.83
N VAL A 178 -16.51 -1.05 -5.56
CA VAL A 178 -15.04 -1.03 -5.57
C VAL A 178 -14.54 -1.07 -7.00
N VAL A 179 -13.59 -0.20 -7.33
CA VAL A 179 -12.82 -0.23 -8.57
C VAL A 179 -11.36 -0.39 -8.21
N MET A 180 -10.70 -1.40 -8.78
CA MET A 180 -9.28 -1.63 -8.63
C MET A 180 -8.58 -1.36 -9.95
N LEU A 181 -7.64 -0.43 -9.95
CA LEU A 181 -6.78 -0.12 -11.09
C LEU A 181 -5.33 -0.38 -10.69
N GLN A 182 -4.55 -0.87 -11.63
CA GLN A 182 -3.14 -1.15 -11.45
C GLN A 182 -2.36 -0.58 -12.62
N GLU A 183 -1.30 0.16 -12.32
CA GLU A 183 -0.37 0.65 -13.33
C GLU A 183 0.77 -0.37 -13.54
N ASP A 184 1.15 -0.59 -14.80
CA ASP A 184 2.41 -1.28 -15.10
C ASP A 184 3.58 -0.32 -14.88
N ILE A 185 4.24 -0.45 -13.74
CA ILE A 185 5.35 0.41 -13.31
C ILE A 185 6.74 -0.10 -13.75
N THR A 186 6.81 -1.12 -14.59
CA THR A 186 8.10 -1.66 -15.06
C THR A 186 8.96 -0.63 -15.79
N LYS A 187 8.32 0.40 -16.37
CA LYS A 187 8.97 1.54 -17.04
C LYS A 187 8.88 2.85 -16.26
N GLY A 188 8.67 2.77 -14.96
CA GLY A 188 8.46 3.91 -14.08
C GLY A 188 6.98 4.23 -13.87
N GLN A 189 6.69 4.80 -12.73
CA GLN A 189 5.36 5.22 -12.30
C GLN A 189 5.01 6.56 -12.94
N ARG A 190 3.81 6.72 -13.51
CA ARG A 190 3.41 7.89 -14.33
C ARG A 190 2.01 8.39 -14.08
N VAL A 191 1.11 7.51 -13.60
CA VAL A 191 -0.29 7.87 -13.41
C VAL A 191 -0.45 8.59 -12.08
N GLU A 192 -1.07 9.78 -12.13
CA GLU A 192 -1.30 10.62 -10.94
C GLU A 192 -2.72 10.51 -10.44
N ALA A 193 -3.69 10.45 -11.34
CA ALA A 193 -5.10 10.45 -10.99
C ALA A 193 -5.93 9.74 -12.05
N PHE A 194 -7.06 9.22 -11.61
CA PHE A 194 -8.10 8.64 -12.45
C PHE A 194 -9.44 9.25 -12.12
N THR A 195 -10.33 9.24 -13.09
CA THR A 195 -11.75 9.48 -12.88
C THR A 195 -12.52 8.26 -13.35
N ALA A 196 -13.41 7.72 -12.54
CA ALA A 196 -14.27 6.62 -12.93
C ALA A 196 -15.74 7.01 -12.86
N GLY A 197 -16.43 6.91 -14.00
CA GLY A 197 -17.81 7.28 -14.17
C GLY A 197 -18.07 8.80 -14.06
N LYS A 198 -19.33 9.18 -13.87
CA LYS A 198 -19.73 10.60 -13.73
C LYS A 198 -19.37 11.22 -12.38
N ARG A 199 -18.94 10.42 -11.41
CA ARG A 199 -18.45 10.89 -10.12
C ARG A 199 -16.93 10.83 -10.15
N SER A 200 -16.28 11.93 -9.85
CA SER A 200 -14.84 11.97 -9.61
C SER A 200 -14.53 11.08 -8.42
N ILE A 201 -14.14 9.85 -8.70
CA ILE A 201 -13.53 8.98 -7.71
C ILE A 201 -12.05 9.22 -7.90
N ARG A 202 -11.40 9.89 -6.95
CA ARG A 202 -9.95 9.87 -6.90
C ARG A 202 -9.54 8.44 -6.56
N LEU A 203 -9.18 7.71 -7.58
CA LEU A 203 -8.64 6.37 -7.44
C LEU A 203 -7.14 6.54 -7.31
N TYR A 204 -6.64 6.16 -6.18
CA TYR A 204 -5.21 6.11 -5.92
C TYR A 204 -4.65 4.82 -6.53
N PRO A 205 -3.42 4.82 -7.04
CA PRO A 205 -2.83 3.61 -7.60
C PRO A 205 -2.81 2.51 -6.54
N ILE A 206 -3.56 1.46 -6.78
CA ILE A 206 -3.63 0.31 -5.88
C ILE A 206 -2.44 -0.58 -6.15
N VAL A 207 -1.80 -0.99 -5.07
CA VAL A 207 -0.74 -2.00 -4.96
C VAL A 207 -0.44 -2.75 -6.24
N VAL A 208 0.70 -2.47 -6.81
CA VAL A 208 1.27 -3.31 -7.87
C VAL A 208 1.92 -4.51 -7.19
N PRO A 209 1.53 -5.75 -7.52
CA PRO A 209 2.32 -6.90 -7.12
C PRO A 209 3.75 -6.71 -7.61
N LEU A 210 4.73 -7.03 -6.78
CA LEU A 210 6.12 -7.08 -7.22
C LEU A 210 6.20 -7.94 -8.48
N PRO A 211 6.86 -7.49 -9.55
CA PRO A 211 7.05 -8.32 -10.73
C PRO A 211 7.77 -9.59 -10.31
N THR A 212 7.22 -10.74 -10.71
CA THR A 212 7.76 -12.08 -10.45
C THR A 212 9.12 -12.35 -11.13
N SER A 213 9.68 -11.36 -11.81
CA SER A 213 10.90 -11.44 -12.62
C SER A 213 12.16 -10.84 -12.00
N PHE A 214 12.18 -10.55 -10.70
CA PHE A 214 13.45 -10.29 -9.99
C PHE A 214 13.96 -11.60 -9.35
N GLN A 215 14.39 -12.52 -10.20
CA GLN A 215 15.31 -13.59 -9.82
C GLN A 215 16.75 -13.10 -9.73
#